data_0613deaedba4757aa980095d85050d86
#
_entry.id   0613deaedba4757aa980095d85050d86
#
_cell.length_a   1.000
_cell.length_b   1.000
_cell.length_c   1.000
_cell.angle_alpha   90.00
_cell.angle_beta   90.00
_cell.angle_gamma   90.00
#
_symmetry.space_group_name_H-M   'P 1'
#
loop_
_entity.id
_entity.type
_entity.pdbx_description
1 polymer ?
#
loop_
_entity_poly.entity_id
_entity_poly.type
_entity_poly.pdbx_seq_one_letter_code
_entity_poly.pdbx_strand_id
1 'polypeptide(L)'
;RGDYHCSVEAFQAFHRPRVEALLDAGADLLACETLPNFSEIEALAELLTAYPRARAWFSFTLRDSEHLSDGTPLRDVVALLAGYPQVVALGINCIALENTTAALQHLHGLTVLPLVVYPNSGEHYDAVSKTWHHHGEHCAQLADYLPQWQAAGARLIGGCCRTTPADIAALKARS
;
A
#
# COMPACT_ATOMS: atom_id res chain seq x y z
N ARG A 1 -5.10 12.29 1.05
CA ARG A 1 -6.09 12.64 0.00
C ARG A 1 -5.49 12.69 -1.39
N GLY A 2 -4.16 12.84 -1.57
CA GLY A 2 -3.53 12.89 -2.89
C GLY A 2 -3.74 14.20 -3.67
N ASP A 3 -4.26 15.22 -3.04
CA ASP A 3 -4.60 16.54 -3.61
C ASP A 3 -3.43 17.55 -3.60
N TYR A 4 -2.20 17.06 -3.59
CA TYR A 4 -1.00 17.88 -3.72
C TYR A 4 -0.35 17.69 -5.09
N HIS A 5 0.29 18.76 -5.57
CA HIS A 5 0.95 18.80 -6.86
C HIS A 5 2.39 19.28 -6.71
N CYS A 6 3.33 18.43 -7.08
CA CYS A 6 4.74 18.76 -7.18
C CYS A 6 5.28 18.26 -8.53
N SER A 7 6.41 18.81 -8.98
CA SER A 7 7.10 18.26 -10.13
C SER A 7 7.77 16.92 -9.76
N VAL A 8 8.04 16.10 -10.76
CA VAL A 8 8.77 14.82 -10.60
C VAL A 8 10.10 15.05 -9.89
N GLU A 9 10.83 16.09 -10.27
CA GLU A 9 12.11 16.46 -9.65
C GLU A 9 11.97 16.83 -8.18
N ALA A 10 10.88 17.52 -7.80
CA ALA A 10 10.63 17.90 -6.42
C ALA A 10 10.30 16.66 -5.57
N PHE A 11 9.51 15.73 -6.07
CA PHE A 11 9.26 14.44 -5.41
C PHE A 11 10.56 13.63 -5.27
N GLN A 12 11.36 13.53 -6.32
CA GLN A 12 12.64 12.82 -6.28
C GLN A 12 13.60 13.46 -5.27
N ALA A 13 13.72 14.79 -5.24
CA ALA A 13 14.57 15.50 -4.28
C ALA A 13 14.11 15.27 -2.83
N PHE A 14 12.79 15.16 -2.61
CA PHE A 14 12.21 14.89 -1.30
C PHE A 14 12.49 13.44 -0.82
N HIS A 15 12.38 12.45 -1.71
CA HIS A 15 12.52 11.04 -1.34
C HIS A 15 13.98 10.55 -1.35
N ARG A 16 14.83 11.10 -2.22
CA ARG A 16 16.21 10.66 -2.43
C ARG A 16 17.01 10.49 -1.14
N PRO A 17 17.05 11.46 -0.19
CA PRO A 17 17.86 11.29 1.02
C PRO A 17 17.43 10.09 1.88
N ARG A 18 16.13 9.72 1.87
CA ARG A 18 15.62 8.56 2.60
C ARG A 18 16.00 7.27 1.91
N VAL A 19 15.84 7.22 0.59
CA VAL A 19 16.23 6.05 -0.22
C VAL A 19 17.72 5.77 -0.03
N GLU A 20 18.56 6.78 -0.14
CA GLU A 20 20.01 6.66 0.06
C GLU A 20 20.37 6.18 1.46
N ALA A 21 19.80 6.81 2.49
CA ALA A 21 20.06 6.42 3.87
C ALA A 21 19.66 4.98 4.18
N LEU A 22 18.51 4.52 3.65
CA LEU A 22 18.05 3.14 3.83
C LEU A 22 18.95 2.13 3.11
N LEU A 23 19.34 2.43 1.88
CA LEU A 23 20.24 1.56 1.09
C LEU A 23 21.64 1.50 1.70
N ASP A 24 22.17 2.63 2.18
CA ASP A 24 23.48 2.70 2.85
C ASP A 24 23.46 1.94 4.19
N ALA A 25 22.32 1.92 4.87
CA ALA A 25 22.10 1.13 6.08
C ALA A 25 21.93 -0.38 5.80
N GLY A 26 21.90 -0.80 4.53
CA GLY A 26 21.80 -2.20 4.14
C GLY A 26 20.36 -2.75 4.10
N ALA A 27 19.37 -1.91 3.87
CA ALA A 27 18.00 -2.39 3.68
C ALA A 27 17.88 -3.28 2.44
N ASP A 28 17.37 -4.49 2.60
CA ASP A 28 17.20 -5.46 1.52
C ASP A 28 16.02 -5.11 0.61
N LEU A 29 15.01 -4.45 1.15
CA LEU A 29 13.74 -4.15 0.48
C LEU A 29 13.17 -2.83 1.00
N LEU A 30 12.78 -1.96 0.08
CA LEU A 30 12.16 -0.67 0.39
C LEU A 30 10.63 -0.79 0.35
N ALA A 31 9.98 -0.13 1.29
CA ALA A 31 8.53 0.05 1.30
C ALA A 31 8.21 1.47 0.78
N CYS A 32 7.76 1.56 -0.48
CA CYS A 32 7.14 2.77 -1.01
C CYS A 32 5.65 2.69 -0.71
N GLU A 33 5.24 3.22 0.45
CA GLU A 33 3.92 2.92 1.01
C GLU A 33 3.03 4.14 1.22
N THR A 34 1.72 3.86 1.29
CA THR A 34 0.68 4.87 1.56
C THR A 34 0.63 5.94 0.48
N LEU A 35 0.87 5.53 -0.77
CA LEU A 35 0.97 6.44 -1.91
C LEU A 35 -0.42 6.77 -2.46
N PRO A 36 -0.83 8.05 -2.41
CA PRO A 36 -2.16 8.48 -2.83
C PRO A 36 -2.18 9.11 -4.21
N ASN A 37 -1.00 9.40 -4.81
CA ASN A 37 -0.84 10.29 -5.96
C ASN A 37 0.02 9.64 -7.04
N PHE A 38 -0.48 9.67 -8.29
CA PHE A 38 0.18 9.04 -9.43
C PHE A 38 1.55 9.62 -9.75
N SER A 39 1.67 10.96 -9.74
CA SER A 39 2.95 11.62 -10.06
C SER A 39 4.05 11.33 -9.03
N GLU A 40 3.68 11.12 -7.76
CA GLU A 40 4.63 10.71 -6.73
C GLU A 40 5.08 9.26 -6.93
N ILE A 41 4.16 8.36 -7.35
CA ILE A 41 4.50 6.98 -7.70
C ILE A 41 5.48 6.93 -8.87
N GLU A 42 5.21 7.71 -9.93
CA GLU A 42 6.10 7.85 -11.09
C GLU A 42 7.50 8.32 -10.67
N ALA A 43 7.56 9.41 -9.90
CA ALA A 43 8.81 9.98 -9.42
C ALA A 43 9.64 8.99 -8.58
N LEU A 44 8.99 8.19 -7.71
CA LEU A 44 9.65 7.16 -6.92
C LEU A 44 10.16 6.01 -7.79
N ALA A 45 9.36 5.55 -8.75
CA ALA A 45 9.76 4.48 -9.66
C ALA A 45 10.96 4.90 -10.52
N GLU A 46 10.94 6.12 -11.06
CA GLU A 46 12.08 6.69 -11.78
C GLU A 46 13.32 6.87 -10.88
N LEU A 47 13.14 7.37 -9.65
CA LEU A 47 14.23 7.53 -8.70
C LEU A 47 14.96 6.21 -8.44
N LEU A 48 14.23 5.10 -8.33
CA LEU A 48 14.82 3.79 -8.08
C LEU A 48 15.70 3.30 -9.23
N THR A 49 15.54 3.80 -10.45
CA THR A 49 16.40 3.44 -11.57
C THR A 49 17.86 3.81 -11.37
N ALA A 50 18.13 4.86 -10.55
CA ALA A 50 19.48 5.24 -10.15
C ALA A 50 20.14 4.21 -9.22
N TYR A 51 19.39 3.26 -8.66
CA TYR A 51 19.83 2.24 -7.72
C TYR A 51 19.49 0.83 -8.24
N PRO A 52 20.23 0.28 -9.22
CA PRO A 52 19.82 -0.95 -9.96
C PRO A 52 19.65 -2.19 -9.07
N ARG A 53 20.30 -2.22 -7.90
CA ARG A 53 20.18 -3.31 -6.93
C ARG A 53 19.02 -3.16 -5.95
N ALA A 54 18.43 -1.96 -5.85
CA ALA A 54 17.28 -1.73 -4.97
C ALA A 54 16.10 -2.57 -5.42
N ARG A 55 15.32 -3.02 -4.45
CA ARG A 55 14.03 -3.68 -4.64
C ARG A 55 13.01 -2.98 -3.77
N ALA A 56 11.80 -2.84 -4.27
CA ALA A 56 10.73 -2.16 -3.54
C ALA A 56 9.38 -2.81 -3.78
N TRP A 57 8.50 -2.78 -2.77
CA TRP A 57 7.08 -2.86 -3.04
C TRP A 57 6.47 -1.46 -3.08
N PHE A 58 5.38 -1.33 -3.82
CA PHE A 58 4.57 -0.12 -3.85
C PHE A 58 3.19 -0.42 -3.32
N SER A 59 2.72 0.34 -2.34
CA SER A 59 1.37 0.19 -1.79
C SER A 59 0.64 1.51 -1.74
N PHE A 60 -0.65 1.44 -2.03
CA PHE A 60 -1.47 2.58 -2.37
C PHE A 60 -2.58 2.82 -1.35
N THR A 61 -2.95 4.09 -1.16
CA THR A 61 -4.22 4.45 -0.55
C THR A 61 -5.23 4.77 -1.65
N LEU A 62 -6.47 4.33 -1.44
CA LEU A 62 -7.48 4.32 -2.46
C LEU A 62 -8.68 5.21 -2.09
N ARG A 63 -9.33 5.75 -3.11
CA ARG A 63 -10.63 6.41 -3.01
C ARG A 63 -11.78 5.39 -3.07
N ASP A 64 -11.61 4.37 -3.90
CA ASP A 64 -12.53 3.25 -4.09
C ASP A 64 -11.71 2.00 -4.48
N SER A 65 -12.35 0.88 -4.84
CA SER A 65 -11.64 -0.37 -5.16
C SER A 65 -10.78 -0.31 -6.43
N GLU A 66 -10.91 0.71 -7.25
CA GLU A 66 -10.32 0.78 -8.59
C GLU A 66 -9.42 2.00 -8.81
N HIS A 67 -9.46 2.99 -7.90
CA HIS A 67 -8.77 4.27 -8.08
C HIS A 67 -7.92 4.65 -6.88
N LEU A 68 -6.75 5.24 -7.13
CA LEU A 68 -5.96 5.95 -6.13
C LEU A 68 -6.77 7.06 -5.44
N SER A 69 -6.28 7.56 -4.34
CA SER A 69 -6.91 8.69 -3.63
C SER A 69 -7.03 9.95 -4.49
N ASP A 70 -6.11 10.18 -5.42
CA ASP A 70 -6.15 11.29 -6.39
C ASP A 70 -7.13 11.07 -7.56
N GLY A 71 -7.66 9.86 -7.70
CA GLY A 71 -8.62 9.47 -8.73
C GLY A 71 -8.01 8.75 -9.94
N THR A 72 -6.71 8.53 -9.98
CA THR A 72 -6.06 7.77 -11.06
C THR A 72 -6.47 6.30 -11.01
N PRO A 73 -6.87 5.68 -12.14
CA PRO A 73 -7.19 4.26 -12.19
C PRO A 73 -5.98 3.37 -11.84
N LEU A 74 -6.19 2.33 -11.02
CA LEU A 74 -5.12 1.39 -10.66
C LEU A 74 -4.49 0.69 -11.86
N ARG A 75 -5.24 0.46 -12.95
CA ARG A 75 -4.69 -0.09 -14.20
C ARG A 75 -3.57 0.76 -14.78
N ASP A 76 -3.67 2.09 -14.67
CA ASP A 76 -2.67 3.03 -15.21
C ASP A 76 -1.41 3.01 -14.33
N VAL A 77 -1.59 2.89 -13.00
CA VAL A 77 -0.50 2.71 -12.02
C VAL A 77 0.26 1.40 -12.28
N VAL A 78 -0.47 0.30 -12.47
CA VAL A 78 0.14 -1.01 -12.74
C VAL A 78 0.87 -1.01 -14.07
N ALA A 79 0.29 -0.40 -15.11
CA ALA A 79 0.92 -0.27 -16.42
C ALA A 79 2.24 0.52 -16.34
N LEU A 80 2.26 1.61 -15.58
CA LEU A 80 3.49 2.38 -15.32
C LEU A 80 4.54 1.50 -14.63
N LEU A 81 4.19 0.89 -13.50
CA LEU A 81 5.13 0.16 -12.65
C LEU A 81 5.66 -1.14 -13.29
N ALA A 82 4.96 -1.70 -14.26
CA ALA A 82 5.41 -2.86 -15.02
C ALA A 82 6.72 -2.58 -15.80
N GLY A 83 7.04 -1.32 -16.09
CA GLY A 83 8.30 -0.92 -16.72
C GLY A 83 9.52 -0.89 -15.80
N TYR A 84 9.35 -1.11 -14.49
CA TYR A 84 10.41 -0.93 -13.49
C TYR A 84 10.76 -2.27 -12.80
N PRO A 85 11.87 -2.92 -13.16
CA PRO A 85 12.24 -4.23 -12.62
C PRO A 85 12.60 -4.22 -11.13
N GLN A 86 12.78 -3.05 -10.53
CA GLN A 86 12.98 -2.88 -9.09
C GLN A 86 11.68 -3.09 -8.29
N VAL A 87 10.52 -2.99 -8.94
CA VAL A 87 9.22 -3.21 -8.30
C VAL A 87 8.94 -4.71 -8.22
N VAL A 88 8.94 -5.26 -7.02
CA VAL A 88 8.84 -6.71 -6.79
C VAL A 88 7.49 -7.14 -6.20
N ALA A 89 6.71 -6.21 -5.68
CA ALA A 89 5.34 -6.45 -5.21
C ALA A 89 4.52 -5.16 -5.31
N LEU A 90 3.20 -5.32 -5.46
CA LEU A 90 2.23 -4.23 -5.42
C LEU A 90 1.22 -4.48 -4.32
N GLY A 91 0.60 -3.43 -3.81
CA GLY A 91 -0.38 -3.62 -2.75
C GLY A 91 -1.19 -2.42 -2.38
N ILE A 92 -1.95 -2.60 -1.31
CA ILE A 92 -2.82 -1.58 -0.75
C ILE A 92 -2.63 -1.52 0.77
N ASN A 93 -2.67 -0.33 1.32
CA ASN A 93 -2.55 -0.15 2.76
C ASN A 93 -3.32 1.09 3.25
N CYS A 94 -3.47 1.18 4.56
CA CYS A 94 -4.09 2.36 5.20
C CYS A 94 -5.49 2.69 4.65
N ILE A 95 -6.24 1.67 4.25
CA ILE A 95 -7.64 1.77 3.82
C ILE A 95 -8.55 1.07 4.83
N ALA A 96 -9.85 1.31 4.72
CA ALA A 96 -10.85 0.65 5.55
C ALA A 96 -10.86 -0.86 5.30
N LEU A 97 -11.00 -1.64 6.38
CA LEU A 97 -10.91 -3.10 6.36
C LEU A 97 -11.91 -3.74 5.41
N GLU A 98 -13.14 -3.25 5.42
CA GLU A 98 -14.25 -3.73 4.59
C GLU A 98 -14.04 -3.53 3.08
N ASN A 99 -13.24 -2.54 2.69
CA ASN A 99 -12.96 -2.22 1.27
C ASN A 99 -11.77 -3.02 0.71
N THR A 100 -11.02 -3.70 1.58
CA THR A 100 -9.73 -4.30 1.24
C THR A 100 -9.84 -5.46 0.25
N THR A 101 -10.80 -6.36 0.46
CA THR A 101 -10.95 -7.56 -0.38
C THR A 101 -11.28 -7.21 -1.83
N ALA A 102 -12.22 -6.28 -2.05
CA ALA A 102 -12.60 -5.86 -3.39
C ALA A 102 -11.44 -5.19 -4.15
N ALA A 103 -10.69 -4.32 -3.45
CA ALA A 103 -9.52 -3.66 -4.02
C ALA A 103 -8.39 -4.65 -4.36
N LEU A 104 -8.14 -5.65 -3.50
CA LEU A 104 -7.17 -6.72 -3.79
C LEU A 104 -7.59 -7.56 -5.00
N GLN A 105 -8.85 -7.95 -5.11
CA GLN A 105 -9.36 -8.71 -6.25
C GLN A 105 -9.20 -7.93 -7.55
N HIS A 106 -9.49 -6.62 -7.53
CA HIS A 106 -9.27 -5.76 -8.69
C HIS A 106 -7.78 -5.70 -9.06
N LEU A 107 -6.91 -5.41 -8.10
CA LEU A 107 -5.46 -5.33 -8.31
C LEU A 107 -4.87 -6.67 -8.81
N HIS A 108 -5.35 -7.81 -8.28
CA HIS A 108 -4.94 -9.15 -8.71
C HIS A 108 -5.22 -9.41 -10.20
N GLY A 109 -6.31 -8.86 -10.72
CA GLY A 109 -6.64 -8.93 -12.14
C GLY A 109 -5.72 -8.10 -13.06
N LEU A 110 -4.95 -7.18 -12.50
CA LEU A 110 -4.10 -6.25 -13.24
C LEU A 110 -2.62 -6.65 -13.28
N THR A 111 -2.14 -7.47 -12.33
CA THR A 111 -0.72 -7.80 -12.20
C THR A 111 -0.48 -9.26 -11.85
N VAL A 112 0.69 -9.76 -12.24
CA VAL A 112 1.19 -11.08 -11.82
C VAL A 112 2.15 -10.99 -10.62
N LEU A 113 2.51 -9.79 -10.18
CA LEU A 113 3.36 -9.58 -9.02
C LEU A 113 2.65 -10.04 -7.74
N PRO A 114 3.39 -10.53 -6.73
CA PRO A 114 2.82 -10.84 -5.43
C PRO A 114 2.18 -9.59 -4.81
N LEU A 115 1.04 -9.78 -4.14
CA LEU A 115 0.32 -8.67 -3.52
C LEU A 115 0.66 -8.51 -2.05
N VAL A 116 0.72 -7.24 -1.63
CA VAL A 116 0.93 -6.80 -0.25
C VAL A 116 -0.35 -6.16 0.28
N VAL A 117 -0.77 -6.49 1.49
CA VAL A 117 -1.96 -5.91 2.12
C VAL A 117 -1.75 -5.63 3.60
N TYR A 118 -2.01 -4.40 4.03
CA TYR A 118 -2.00 -3.99 5.44
C TYR A 118 -2.99 -2.84 5.67
N PRO A 119 -4.28 -3.18 5.84
CA PRO A 119 -5.34 -2.21 6.09
C PRO A 119 -5.33 -1.67 7.52
N ASN A 120 -6.24 -0.76 7.82
CA ASN A 120 -6.52 -0.30 9.17
C ASN A 120 -7.26 -1.39 9.98
N SER A 121 -7.36 -1.20 11.30
CA SER A 121 -7.92 -2.17 12.26
C SER A 121 -9.41 -2.49 12.11
N GLY A 122 -10.15 -1.81 11.23
CA GLY A 122 -11.61 -1.88 11.15
C GLY A 122 -12.31 -0.76 11.94
N GLU A 123 -11.58 0.08 12.66
CA GLU A 123 -12.09 1.34 13.18
C GLU A 123 -12.22 2.37 12.05
N HIS A 124 -13.24 3.20 12.11
CA HIS A 124 -13.46 4.28 11.14
C HIS A 124 -12.78 5.58 11.59
N TYR A 125 -11.99 6.19 10.71
CA TYR A 125 -11.36 7.49 10.97
C TYR A 125 -12.26 8.63 10.52
N ASP A 126 -12.67 9.47 11.48
CA ASP A 126 -13.33 10.74 11.18
C ASP A 126 -12.27 11.84 10.96
N ALA A 127 -12.14 12.29 9.72
CA ALA A 127 -11.17 13.30 9.33
C ALA A 127 -11.50 14.71 9.86
N VAL A 128 -12.74 14.96 10.28
CA VAL A 128 -13.17 16.26 10.82
C VAL A 128 -12.78 16.36 12.29
N SER A 129 -13.21 15.39 13.09
CA SER A 129 -12.85 15.33 14.53
C SER A 129 -11.43 14.80 14.77
N LYS A 130 -10.77 14.22 13.75
CA LYS A 130 -9.47 13.54 13.84
C LYS A 130 -9.46 12.40 14.88
N THR A 131 -10.57 11.69 15.00
CA THR A 131 -10.75 10.59 15.93
C THR A 131 -11.12 9.29 15.22
N TRP A 132 -10.84 8.18 15.90
CA TRP A 132 -11.21 6.85 15.45
C TRP A 132 -12.44 6.39 16.19
N HIS A 133 -13.40 5.79 15.49
CA HIS A 133 -14.65 5.30 16.03
C HIS A 133 -14.88 3.83 15.69
N HIS A 134 -15.37 3.08 16.67
CA HIS A 134 -15.89 1.73 16.43
C HIS A 134 -17.32 1.81 15.88
N HIS A 135 -17.60 1.08 14.83
CA HIS A 135 -18.95 0.87 14.35
C HIS A 135 -19.48 -0.51 14.81
N GLY A 136 -20.36 -0.48 15.83
CA GLY A 136 -21.09 -1.65 16.32
C GLY A 136 -20.36 -2.54 17.32
N GLU A 137 -21.09 -3.52 17.87
CA GLU A 137 -20.62 -4.44 18.91
C GLU A 137 -19.67 -5.54 18.41
N HIS A 138 -19.57 -5.74 17.09
CA HIS A 138 -18.72 -6.74 16.45
C HIS A 138 -17.86 -6.08 15.36
N CYS A 139 -16.69 -5.59 15.72
CA CYS A 139 -15.68 -5.25 14.73
C CYS A 139 -15.09 -6.54 14.13
N ALA A 140 -15.22 -6.71 12.81
CA ALA A 140 -14.47 -7.74 12.10
C ALA A 140 -12.97 -7.55 12.34
N GLN A 141 -12.28 -8.64 12.66
CA GLN A 141 -10.83 -8.61 12.90
C GLN A 141 -10.08 -8.87 11.59
N LEU A 142 -8.85 -8.35 11.48
CA LEU A 142 -7.99 -8.62 10.32
C LEU A 142 -7.93 -10.12 9.96
N ALA A 143 -7.81 -10.95 10.99
CA ALA A 143 -7.69 -12.39 10.83
C ALA A 143 -8.92 -13.06 10.19
N ASP A 144 -10.10 -12.43 10.23
CA ASP A 144 -11.32 -12.96 9.59
C ASP A 144 -11.27 -12.81 8.06
N TYR A 145 -10.50 -11.86 7.56
CA TYR A 145 -10.33 -11.60 6.13
C TYR A 145 -9.18 -12.39 5.50
N LEU A 146 -8.33 -13.05 6.30
CA LEU A 146 -7.12 -13.72 5.82
C LEU A 146 -7.39 -14.70 4.65
N PRO A 147 -8.39 -15.60 4.70
CA PRO A 147 -8.65 -16.53 3.60
C PRO A 147 -9.03 -15.81 2.30
N GLN A 148 -9.79 -14.72 2.40
CA GLN A 148 -10.22 -13.92 1.25
C GLN A 148 -9.04 -13.20 0.61
N TRP A 149 -8.13 -12.64 1.42
CA TRP A 149 -6.94 -11.96 0.91
C TRP A 149 -5.95 -12.91 0.25
N GLN A 150 -5.75 -14.10 0.85
CA GLN A 150 -4.92 -15.15 0.25
C GLN A 150 -5.50 -15.62 -1.10
N ALA A 151 -6.82 -15.82 -1.17
CA ALA A 151 -7.51 -16.17 -2.42
C ALA A 151 -7.41 -15.04 -3.47
N ALA A 152 -7.38 -13.78 -3.04
CA ALA A 152 -7.15 -12.62 -3.90
C ALA A 152 -5.66 -12.37 -4.24
N GLY A 153 -4.75 -13.32 -3.94
CA GLY A 153 -3.35 -13.24 -4.35
C GLY A 153 -2.41 -12.55 -3.36
N ALA A 154 -2.88 -12.14 -2.17
CA ALA A 154 -2.01 -11.56 -1.16
C ALA A 154 -0.99 -12.58 -0.64
N ARG A 155 0.29 -12.18 -0.58
CA ARG A 155 1.40 -12.97 -0.08
C ARG A 155 2.08 -12.33 1.13
N LEU A 156 2.05 -11.03 1.23
CA LEU A 156 2.53 -10.26 2.37
C LEU A 156 1.32 -9.60 3.02
N ILE A 157 1.06 -9.97 4.28
CA ILE A 157 -0.17 -9.58 4.97
C ILE A 157 0.19 -9.00 6.34
N GLY A 158 -0.33 -7.86 6.65
CA GLY A 158 -0.09 -7.14 7.90
C GLY A 158 -1.23 -6.21 8.27
N GLY A 159 -0.91 -5.21 9.08
CA GLY A 159 -1.86 -4.19 9.50
C GLY A 159 -1.23 -2.80 9.51
N CYS A 160 -2.05 -1.76 9.41
CA CYS A 160 -1.66 -0.36 9.42
C CYS A 160 -2.22 0.36 10.66
N CYS A 161 -2.93 1.46 10.47
CA CYS A 161 -3.41 2.28 11.59
C CYS A 161 -4.26 1.49 12.58
N ARG A 162 -3.99 1.69 13.87
CA ARG A 162 -4.72 1.09 14.98
C ARG A 162 -4.58 -0.44 15.12
N THR A 163 -3.76 -1.09 14.31
CA THR A 163 -3.43 -2.51 14.50
C THR A 163 -2.36 -2.70 15.56
N THR A 164 -2.40 -3.82 16.24
CA THR A 164 -1.55 -4.15 17.38
C THR A 164 -0.75 -5.43 17.12
N PRO A 165 0.28 -5.74 17.92
CA PRO A 165 0.95 -7.04 17.85
C PRO A 165 0.03 -8.24 18.04
N ALA A 166 -1.07 -8.08 18.79
CA ALA A 166 -2.06 -9.13 18.99
C ALA A 166 -2.82 -9.46 17.71
N ASP A 167 -3.14 -8.44 16.89
CA ASP A 167 -3.78 -8.63 15.57
C ASP A 167 -2.86 -9.39 14.63
N ILE A 168 -1.56 -9.07 14.63
CA ILE A 168 -0.57 -9.78 13.81
C ILE A 168 -0.39 -11.23 14.30
N ALA A 169 -0.39 -11.46 15.62
CA ALA A 169 -0.35 -12.81 16.17
C ALA A 169 -1.58 -13.63 15.77
N ALA A 170 -2.76 -13.02 15.75
CA ALA A 170 -4.00 -13.67 15.30
C ALA A 170 -3.96 -14.02 13.80
N LEU A 171 -3.42 -13.13 12.95
CA LEU A 171 -3.18 -13.41 11.53
C LEU A 171 -2.25 -14.63 11.37
N LYS A 172 -1.12 -14.65 12.10
CA LYS A 172 -0.15 -15.75 12.02
C LYS A 172 -0.74 -17.07 12.49
N ALA A 173 -1.63 -17.07 13.46
CA ALA A 173 -2.25 -18.30 13.98
C ALA A 173 -3.23 -18.93 12.98
N ARG A 174 -3.69 -18.19 11.97
CA ARG A 174 -4.61 -18.65 10.92
C ARG A 174 -3.97 -18.83 9.54
N SER A 175 -2.68 -18.46 9.39
CA SER A 175 -1.92 -18.58 8.12
C SER A 175 -1.36 -19.98 7.85
#